data_5cf2bbda7075132d0cf0f06c2c625f62
#
_entry.id   5cf2bbda7075132d0cf0f06c2c625f62
#
_cell.length_a   1.000
_cell.length_b   1.000
_cell.length_c   1.000
_cell.angle_alpha   90.00
_cell.angle_beta   90.00
_cell.angle_gamma   90.00
#
_symmetry.space_group_name_H-M   'P 1'
#
loop_
_entity.id
_entity.type
_entity.pdbx_description
1 polymer ?
#
loop_
_entity_poly.entity_id
_entity_poly.type
_entity_poly.pdbx_seq_one_letter_code
_entity_poly.pdbx_strand_id
1 'polypeptide(L)'
;NCKNMRVFISGSAPLLEETFNDFETMTGHKILERYGMTETNMNTSNPIDGARKPGTVGSPLPGIEIQIVDDEGKKVGDNVIGNLLVRGPNVFKGYWKMPEKTAEDFTAQGFFKTGDKAKIDADGYISIVGRSKDMIITGGLNVYPKEIELIIDDIQGVKESAVIGVYHKDFGEAVIAIVICSDTSALKEIDIIEYCKQHLAGYKIPKQVIFANELPRNTMSKVQKNILRENHKNSFNL
;
A
#
# COMPACT_ATOMS: atom_id res chain seq x y z
N ASN A 1 0.40 -21.60 -22.08
CA ASN A 1 1.82 -21.85 -22.37
C ASN A 1 2.56 -20.51 -22.45
N CYS A 2 3.29 -20.14 -21.38
CA CYS A 2 3.96 -18.85 -21.24
C CYS A 2 5.44 -18.86 -21.67
N LYS A 3 5.95 -19.96 -22.22
CA LYS A 3 7.38 -20.17 -22.52
C LYS A 3 7.99 -19.11 -23.45
N ASN A 4 7.20 -18.50 -24.32
CA ASN A 4 7.67 -17.50 -25.28
C ASN A 4 7.48 -16.06 -24.79
N MET A 5 6.98 -15.86 -23.57
CA MET A 5 6.84 -14.53 -23.01
C MET A 5 8.18 -14.03 -22.47
N ARG A 6 8.51 -12.80 -22.79
CA ARG A 6 9.76 -12.16 -22.36
C ARG A 6 9.69 -11.68 -20.92
N VAL A 7 8.55 -11.09 -20.52
CA VAL A 7 8.37 -10.49 -19.22
C VAL A 7 6.89 -10.37 -18.88
N PHE A 8 6.56 -10.53 -17.61
CA PHE A 8 5.27 -10.18 -17.03
C PHE A 8 5.48 -9.02 -16.06
N ILE A 9 4.64 -8.01 -16.15
CA ILE A 9 4.79 -6.77 -15.39
C ILE A 9 3.53 -6.53 -14.57
N SER A 10 3.71 -6.20 -13.29
CA SER A 10 2.67 -5.72 -12.40
C SER A 10 2.96 -4.28 -11.97
N GLY A 11 1.90 -3.50 -11.79
CA GLY A 11 1.95 -2.12 -11.31
C GLY A 11 0.56 -1.58 -11.03
N SER A 12 0.48 -0.32 -10.61
CA SER A 12 -0.76 0.42 -10.28
C SER A 12 -1.46 -0.04 -8.98
N ALA A 13 -1.18 -1.23 -8.47
CA ALA A 13 -1.61 -1.74 -7.17
C ALA A 13 -0.51 -2.65 -6.60
N PRO A 14 -0.45 -2.85 -5.28
CA PRO A 14 0.46 -3.81 -4.68
C PRO A 14 0.15 -5.23 -5.16
N LEU A 15 1.18 -6.01 -5.46
CA LEU A 15 1.10 -7.44 -5.74
C LEU A 15 1.29 -8.21 -4.43
N LEU A 16 0.46 -9.22 -4.19
CA LEU A 16 0.64 -10.15 -3.07
C LEU A 16 1.88 -11.01 -3.31
N GLU A 17 2.67 -11.26 -2.27
CA GLU A 17 3.84 -12.13 -2.35
C GLU A 17 3.45 -13.57 -2.72
N GLU A 18 2.32 -14.06 -2.20
CA GLU A 18 1.74 -15.34 -2.59
C GLU A 18 1.49 -15.40 -4.10
N THR A 19 0.78 -14.40 -4.65
CA THR A 19 0.53 -14.32 -6.11
C THR A 19 1.82 -14.29 -6.93
N PHE A 20 2.86 -13.61 -6.43
CA PHE A 20 4.17 -13.60 -7.08
C PHE A 20 4.78 -15.00 -7.12
N ASN A 21 4.77 -15.71 -5.98
CA ASN A 21 5.35 -17.04 -5.82
C ASN A 21 4.56 -18.11 -6.60
N ASP A 22 3.24 -18.07 -6.56
CA ASP A 22 2.36 -18.95 -7.31
C ASP A 22 2.55 -18.79 -8.81
N PHE A 23 2.64 -17.54 -9.27
CA PHE A 23 2.87 -17.24 -10.68
C PHE A 23 4.23 -17.79 -11.15
N GLU A 24 5.28 -17.66 -10.35
CA GLU A 24 6.59 -18.25 -10.63
C GLU A 24 6.50 -19.78 -10.69
N THR A 25 5.83 -20.40 -9.72
CA THR A 25 5.64 -21.85 -9.67
C THR A 25 4.88 -22.38 -10.88
N MET A 26 3.81 -21.68 -11.30
CA MET A 26 2.96 -22.10 -12.40
C MET A 26 3.57 -21.84 -13.79
N THR A 27 4.38 -20.81 -13.95
CA THR A 27 4.83 -20.34 -15.26
C THR A 27 6.33 -20.40 -15.49
N GLY A 28 7.11 -20.50 -14.41
CA GLY A 28 8.56 -20.35 -14.41
C GLY A 28 9.05 -18.90 -14.59
N HIS A 29 8.15 -17.91 -14.54
CA HIS A 29 8.48 -16.51 -14.69
C HIS A 29 8.25 -15.74 -13.39
N LYS A 30 9.23 -14.93 -12.98
CA LYS A 30 9.05 -13.95 -11.92
C LYS A 30 8.38 -12.69 -12.47
N ILE A 31 7.34 -12.21 -11.79
CA ILE A 31 6.69 -10.95 -12.15
C ILE A 31 7.64 -9.78 -11.88
N LEU A 32 7.67 -8.81 -12.78
CA LEU A 32 8.40 -7.56 -12.60
C LEU A 32 7.45 -6.52 -12.02
N GLU A 33 7.57 -6.23 -10.73
CA GLU A 33 6.84 -5.15 -10.09
C GLU A 33 7.53 -3.81 -10.34
N ARG A 34 6.71 -2.79 -10.55
CA ARG A 34 7.14 -1.41 -10.74
C ARG A 34 6.16 -0.43 -10.08
N TYR A 35 6.67 0.76 -9.77
CA TYR A 35 5.88 1.82 -9.15
C TYR A 35 5.96 3.12 -9.93
N GLY A 36 4.83 3.77 -10.04
CA GLY A 36 4.67 5.09 -10.61
C GLY A 36 3.26 5.63 -10.38
N MET A 37 3.06 6.86 -10.76
CA MET A 37 1.78 7.55 -10.65
C MET A 37 1.64 8.57 -11.79
N THR A 38 0.46 9.14 -11.96
CA THR A 38 0.19 10.10 -13.05
C THR A 38 1.16 11.27 -13.05
N GLU A 39 1.49 11.78 -11.86
CA GLU A 39 2.34 12.95 -11.65
C GLU A 39 3.83 12.68 -11.94
N THR A 40 4.24 11.42 -11.91
CA THR A 40 5.66 11.06 -12.03
C THR A 40 5.93 9.98 -13.06
N ASN A 41 4.91 9.50 -13.78
CA ASN A 41 5.06 8.35 -14.67
C ASN A 41 5.69 7.16 -13.92
N MET A 42 6.77 6.52 -14.39
CA MET A 42 7.46 5.42 -13.71
C MET A 42 8.63 5.94 -12.89
N ASN A 43 8.67 5.56 -11.63
CA ASN A 43 9.70 5.93 -10.66
C ASN A 43 10.71 4.81 -10.45
N THR A 44 10.21 3.59 -10.24
CA THR A 44 11.02 2.42 -9.87
C THR A 44 10.60 1.20 -10.65
N SER A 45 11.49 0.24 -10.75
CA SER A 45 11.22 -1.07 -11.32
C SER A 45 12.12 -2.12 -10.70
N ASN A 46 11.62 -3.32 -10.50
CA ASN A 46 12.45 -4.50 -10.39
C ASN A 46 13.24 -4.68 -11.70
N PRO A 47 14.44 -5.28 -11.69
CA PRO A 47 15.28 -5.38 -12.87
C PRO A 47 14.70 -6.36 -13.91
N ILE A 48 14.94 -6.07 -15.19
CA ILE A 48 14.63 -7.03 -16.27
C ILE A 48 15.53 -8.25 -16.12
N ASP A 49 16.83 -8.01 -15.93
CA ASP A 49 17.84 -9.03 -15.72
C ASP A 49 18.38 -8.91 -14.29
N GLY A 50 18.25 -9.97 -13.49
CA GLY A 50 18.67 -9.97 -12.09
C GLY A 50 17.59 -10.39 -11.10
N ALA A 51 17.81 -10.11 -9.82
CA ALA A 51 16.92 -10.52 -8.75
C ALA A 51 15.67 -9.62 -8.70
N ARG A 52 14.49 -10.25 -8.78
CA ARG A 52 13.21 -9.60 -8.51
C ARG A 52 12.75 -10.01 -7.13
N LYS A 53 12.62 -9.03 -6.23
CA LYS A 53 12.22 -9.27 -4.84
C LYS A 53 10.71 -9.08 -4.70
N PRO A 54 9.93 -10.11 -4.30
CA PRO A 54 8.51 -9.97 -3.99
C PRO A 54 8.30 -8.92 -2.89
N GLY A 55 7.16 -8.23 -2.92
CA GLY A 55 6.83 -7.17 -1.96
C GLY A 55 7.63 -5.88 -2.13
N THR A 56 8.43 -5.77 -3.21
CA THR A 56 9.17 -4.55 -3.55
C THR A 56 8.84 -4.06 -4.94
N VAL A 57 8.92 -2.76 -5.14
CA VAL A 57 8.77 -2.12 -6.45
C VAL A 57 10.12 -1.85 -7.14
N GLY A 58 11.18 -2.52 -6.68
CA GLY A 58 12.52 -2.40 -7.21
C GLY A 58 13.25 -1.13 -6.80
N SER A 59 14.24 -0.73 -7.60
CA SER A 59 15.09 0.45 -7.39
C SER A 59 14.72 1.59 -8.33
N PRO A 60 15.20 2.83 -8.06
CA PRO A 60 14.95 3.98 -8.94
C PRO A 60 15.41 3.73 -10.36
N LEU A 61 14.61 4.16 -11.33
CA LEU A 61 15.00 4.13 -12.74
C LEU A 61 16.12 5.15 -13.04
N PRO A 62 16.90 4.98 -14.10
CA PRO A 62 17.99 5.90 -14.44
C PRO A 62 17.52 7.36 -14.51
N GLY A 63 18.24 8.26 -13.85
CA GLY A 63 17.94 9.69 -13.79
C GLY A 63 16.84 10.08 -12.81
N ILE A 64 16.33 9.13 -12.01
CA ILE A 64 15.34 9.38 -10.98
C ILE A 64 16.00 9.30 -9.61
N GLU A 65 15.78 10.33 -8.81
CA GLU A 65 16.20 10.38 -7.43
C GLU A 65 15.01 10.13 -6.50
N ILE A 66 15.20 9.23 -5.54
CA ILE A 66 14.22 8.94 -4.50
C ILE A 66 14.83 9.22 -3.12
N GLN A 67 14.03 9.80 -2.27
CA GLN A 67 14.34 9.99 -0.86
C GLN A 67 13.19 9.48 -0.01
N ILE A 68 13.53 8.82 1.10
CA ILE A 68 12.59 8.52 2.17
C ILE A 68 12.95 9.44 3.34
N VAL A 69 11.97 10.22 3.79
CA VAL A 69 12.18 11.23 4.83
C VAL A 69 11.15 11.09 5.95
N ASP A 70 11.51 11.54 7.16
CA ASP A 70 10.55 11.70 8.26
C ASP A 70 9.59 12.88 8.00
N ASP A 71 8.75 13.20 8.96
CA ASP A 71 7.77 14.28 8.83
C ASP A 71 8.43 15.66 8.92
N GLU A 72 9.66 15.77 9.43
CA GLU A 72 10.50 16.97 9.44
C GLU A 72 11.32 17.15 8.15
N GLY A 73 11.24 16.18 7.22
CA GLY A 73 11.95 16.21 5.93
C GLY A 73 13.40 15.74 5.98
N LYS A 74 13.84 15.12 7.08
CA LYS A 74 15.17 14.54 7.22
C LYS A 74 15.18 13.10 6.67
N LYS A 75 16.24 12.74 5.93
CA LYS A 75 16.40 11.37 5.43
C LYS A 75 16.44 10.37 6.57
N VAL A 76 15.71 9.26 6.40
CA VAL A 76 15.71 8.14 7.31
C VAL A 76 16.72 7.07 6.88
N GLY A 77 17.05 6.16 7.79
CA GLY A 77 17.92 5.02 7.50
C GLY A 77 17.23 3.87 6.77
N ASP A 78 18.01 2.82 6.49
CA ASP A 78 17.51 1.62 5.82
C ASP A 78 16.39 0.94 6.64
N ASN A 79 15.41 0.43 5.93
CA ASN A 79 14.20 -0.22 6.49
C ASN A 79 13.35 0.65 7.42
N VAL A 80 13.63 1.94 7.55
CA VAL A 80 12.79 2.89 8.29
C VAL A 80 11.72 3.44 7.35
N ILE A 81 10.45 3.41 7.81
CA ILE A 81 9.32 3.92 7.05
C ILE A 81 9.30 5.46 7.11
N GLY A 82 9.15 6.10 5.96
CA GLY A 82 9.03 7.56 5.85
C GLY A 82 8.23 7.98 4.62
N ASN A 83 8.18 9.29 4.39
CA ASN A 83 7.52 9.87 3.23
C ASN A 83 8.38 9.68 1.99
N LEU A 84 7.77 9.17 0.93
CA LEU A 84 8.43 8.96 -0.36
C LEU A 84 8.44 10.26 -1.17
N LEU A 85 9.64 10.72 -1.50
CA LEU A 85 9.90 11.88 -2.34
C LEU A 85 10.57 11.46 -3.64
N VAL A 86 10.18 12.07 -4.75
CA VAL A 86 10.72 11.76 -6.11
C VAL A 86 11.17 13.03 -6.79
N ARG A 87 12.34 12.99 -7.42
CA ARG A 87 12.86 14.04 -8.31
C ARG A 87 13.43 13.41 -9.57
N GLY A 88 13.14 13.99 -10.73
CA GLY A 88 13.67 13.50 -12.01
C GLY A 88 12.95 14.11 -13.21
N PRO A 89 13.42 13.83 -14.42
CA PRO A 89 12.82 14.35 -15.66
C PRO A 89 11.41 13.78 -15.94
N ASN A 90 11.04 12.69 -15.27
CA ASN A 90 9.75 12.04 -15.35
C ASN A 90 8.66 12.76 -14.55
N VAL A 91 9.04 13.63 -13.60
CA VAL A 91 8.10 14.35 -12.74
C VAL A 91 7.42 15.47 -13.53
N PHE A 92 6.10 15.56 -13.43
CA PHE A 92 5.30 16.60 -14.07
C PHE A 92 5.72 18.01 -13.60
N LYS A 93 5.34 19.05 -14.35
CA LYS A 93 5.66 20.44 -14.00
C LYS A 93 4.70 21.05 -12.98
N GLY A 94 3.55 20.42 -12.78
CA GLY A 94 2.53 20.88 -11.84
C GLY A 94 1.10 20.63 -12.33
N TYR A 95 0.14 20.91 -11.47
CA TYR A 95 -1.28 20.79 -11.74
C TYR A 95 -1.82 21.93 -12.57
N TRP A 96 -2.60 21.63 -13.58
CA TRP A 96 -3.18 22.63 -14.47
C TRP A 96 -4.05 23.63 -13.70
N LYS A 97 -3.73 24.92 -13.80
CA LYS A 97 -4.43 26.02 -13.11
C LYS A 97 -4.51 25.90 -11.57
N MET A 98 -3.58 25.17 -10.95
CA MET A 98 -3.50 24.97 -9.52
C MET A 98 -2.06 25.26 -9.00
N PRO A 99 -1.58 26.50 -9.08
CA PRO A 99 -0.20 26.81 -8.70
C PRO A 99 0.06 26.64 -7.20
N GLU A 100 -0.91 26.96 -6.35
CA GLU A 100 -0.81 26.78 -4.89
C GLU A 100 -0.66 25.31 -4.52
N LYS A 101 -1.53 24.45 -5.07
CA LYS A 101 -1.44 22.99 -4.87
C LYS A 101 -0.13 22.42 -5.39
N THR A 102 0.35 22.92 -6.53
CA THR A 102 1.65 22.53 -7.06
C THR A 102 2.78 22.90 -6.09
N ALA A 103 2.76 24.14 -5.57
CA ALA A 103 3.79 24.57 -4.61
C ALA A 103 3.76 23.75 -3.30
N GLU A 104 2.59 23.36 -2.81
CA GLU A 104 2.44 22.50 -1.64
C GLU A 104 3.07 21.14 -1.82
N ASP A 105 2.93 20.55 -3.02
CA ASP A 105 3.36 19.18 -3.29
C ASP A 105 4.84 19.07 -3.70
N PHE A 106 5.57 20.18 -3.79
CA PHE A 106 7.01 20.16 -4.03
C PHE A 106 7.79 20.68 -2.80
N THR A 107 8.97 20.12 -2.59
CA THR A 107 9.93 20.65 -1.60
C THR A 107 10.75 21.78 -2.23
N ALA A 108 11.40 22.60 -1.39
CA ALA A 108 12.31 23.65 -1.86
C ALA A 108 13.49 23.11 -2.72
N GLN A 109 13.84 21.83 -2.55
CA GLN A 109 14.86 21.14 -3.34
C GLN A 109 14.32 20.51 -4.64
N GLY A 110 13.05 20.74 -4.97
CA GLY A 110 12.41 20.26 -6.19
C GLY A 110 12.00 18.78 -6.16
N PHE A 111 11.90 18.16 -5.00
CA PHE A 111 11.31 16.84 -4.87
C PHE A 111 9.79 16.94 -4.80
N PHE A 112 9.11 16.09 -5.55
CA PHE A 112 7.66 15.90 -5.48
C PHE A 112 7.30 14.98 -4.31
N LYS A 113 6.33 15.40 -3.50
CA LYS A 113 5.78 14.63 -2.38
C LYS A 113 4.69 13.70 -2.91
N THR A 114 4.99 12.41 -3.02
CA THR A 114 4.05 11.46 -3.63
C THR A 114 2.80 11.18 -2.79
N GLY A 115 2.87 11.47 -1.48
CA GLY A 115 1.85 11.09 -0.50
C GLY A 115 1.89 9.60 -0.16
N ASP A 116 2.87 8.84 -0.65
CA ASP A 116 3.10 7.46 -0.27
C ASP A 116 4.11 7.35 0.87
N LYS A 117 3.91 6.37 1.75
CA LYS A 117 4.89 5.92 2.75
C LYS A 117 5.64 4.72 2.19
N ALA A 118 6.95 4.72 2.34
CA ALA A 118 7.83 3.68 1.82
C ALA A 118 9.04 3.47 2.73
N LYS A 119 9.77 2.39 2.47
CA LYS A 119 11.10 2.11 3.04
C LYS A 119 12.04 1.61 1.94
N ILE A 120 13.35 1.77 2.15
CA ILE A 120 14.40 1.25 1.27
C ILE A 120 15.19 0.24 2.08
N ASP A 121 15.47 -0.93 1.52
CA ASP A 121 16.35 -1.92 2.13
C ASP A 121 17.84 -1.62 1.83
N ALA A 122 18.75 -2.36 2.46
CA ALA A 122 20.19 -2.22 2.29
C ALA A 122 20.69 -2.47 0.85
N ASP A 123 19.92 -3.20 0.03
CA ASP A 123 20.22 -3.45 -1.38
C ASP A 123 19.62 -2.38 -2.32
N GLY A 124 18.92 -1.38 -1.76
CA GLY A 124 18.30 -0.29 -2.49
C GLY A 124 16.92 -0.60 -3.09
N TYR A 125 16.28 -1.71 -2.69
CA TYR A 125 14.92 -2.03 -3.11
C TYR A 125 13.90 -1.28 -2.25
N ILE A 126 12.90 -0.73 -2.92
CA ILE A 126 11.85 0.08 -2.31
C ILE A 126 10.60 -0.76 -2.11
N SER A 127 10.03 -0.70 -0.89
CA SER A 127 8.71 -1.26 -0.56
C SER A 127 7.75 -0.13 -0.25
N ILE A 128 6.61 -0.09 -0.94
CA ILE A 128 5.52 0.85 -0.65
C ILE A 128 4.68 0.29 0.49
N VAL A 129 4.58 1.03 1.58
CA VAL A 129 3.89 0.61 2.80
C VAL A 129 2.42 1.05 2.81
N GLY A 130 2.11 2.17 2.15
CA GLY A 130 0.75 2.69 2.06
C GLY A 130 0.70 4.16 1.72
N ARG A 131 -0.49 4.74 1.82
CA ARG A 131 -0.72 6.18 1.64
C ARG A 131 -0.71 6.90 2.98
N SER A 132 -0.08 8.07 3.04
CA SER A 132 -0.07 8.92 4.24
C SER A 132 -1.49 9.25 4.72
N LYS A 133 -2.39 9.58 3.79
CA LYS A 133 -3.81 9.89 4.07
C LYS A 133 -4.66 8.70 4.53
N ASP A 134 -4.17 7.48 4.33
CA ASP A 134 -4.86 6.26 4.72
C ASP A 134 -4.28 5.63 6.00
N MET A 135 -3.17 6.19 6.49
CA MET A 135 -2.56 5.80 7.76
C MET A 135 -3.55 6.03 8.90
N ILE A 136 -3.67 5.05 9.78
CA ILE A 136 -4.56 5.06 10.94
C ILE A 136 -3.71 5.43 12.15
N ILE A 137 -4.21 6.34 12.99
CA ILE A 137 -3.55 6.72 14.25
C ILE A 137 -4.37 6.17 15.42
N THR A 138 -3.96 5.04 15.94
CA THR A 138 -4.65 4.36 17.05
C THR A 138 -3.80 4.38 18.32
N GLY A 139 -4.31 4.99 19.38
CA GLY A 139 -3.57 5.14 20.65
C GLY A 139 -2.23 5.87 20.49
N GLY A 140 -2.10 6.80 19.54
CA GLY A 140 -0.86 7.50 19.22
C GLY A 140 0.14 6.72 18.37
N LEU A 141 -0.21 5.51 17.92
CA LEU A 141 0.65 4.65 17.09
C LEU A 141 0.18 4.65 15.63
N ASN A 142 1.14 4.72 14.71
CA ASN A 142 0.87 4.66 13.28
C ASN A 142 0.62 3.23 12.83
N VAL A 143 -0.52 2.99 12.19
CA VAL A 143 -0.92 1.73 11.59
C VAL A 143 -1.09 1.93 10.10
N TYR A 144 -0.42 1.11 9.32
CA TYR A 144 -0.51 1.14 7.87
C TYR A 144 -1.50 0.07 7.40
N PRO A 145 -2.65 0.46 6.84
CA PRO A 145 -3.71 -0.47 6.43
C PRO A 145 -3.22 -1.64 5.59
N LYS A 146 -2.28 -1.39 4.67
CA LYS A 146 -1.78 -2.41 3.75
C LYS A 146 -1.08 -3.57 4.45
N GLU A 147 -0.40 -3.32 5.55
CA GLU A 147 0.23 -4.38 6.36
C GLU A 147 -0.81 -5.37 6.89
N ILE A 148 -1.96 -4.85 7.34
CA ILE A 148 -3.05 -5.68 7.87
C ILE A 148 -3.80 -6.36 6.73
N GLU A 149 -4.05 -5.66 5.63
CA GLU A 149 -4.68 -6.21 4.42
C GLU A 149 -3.90 -7.41 3.90
N LEU A 150 -2.56 -7.32 3.81
CA LEU A 150 -1.72 -8.44 3.36
C LEU A 150 -1.89 -9.69 4.23
N ILE A 151 -2.00 -9.52 5.56
CA ILE A 151 -2.21 -10.63 6.49
C ILE A 151 -3.62 -11.21 6.34
N ILE A 152 -4.64 -10.36 6.17
CA ILE A 152 -6.03 -10.83 6.00
C ILE A 152 -6.20 -11.51 4.64
N ASP A 153 -5.61 -10.95 3.59
CA ASP A 153 -5.71 -11.47 2.21
C ASP A 153 -5.04 -12.86 2.07
N ASP A 154 -4.09 -13.21 2.97
CA ASP A 154 -3.44 -14.54 3.05
C ASP A 154 -4.34 -15.64 3.67
N ILE A 155 -5.47 -15.28 4.25
CA ILE A 155 -6.40 -16.24 4.85
C ILE A 155 -7.15 -17.00 3.76
N GLN A 156 -7.08 -18.32 3.78
CA GLN A 156 -7.81 -19.16 2.82
C GLN A 156 -9.32 -18.85 2.87
N GLY A 157 -9.89 -18.52 1.73
CA GLY A 157 -11.30 -18.12 1.59
C GLY A 157 -11.54 -16.62 1.57
N VAL A 158 -10.54 -15.79 1.88
CA VAL A 158 -10.57 -14.35 1.63
C VAL A 158 -10.21 -14.08 0.17
N LYS A 159 -10.96 -13.21 -0.49
CA LYS A 159 -10.66 -12.72 -1.84
C LYS A 159 -9.85 -11.42 -1.80
N GLU A 160 -10.26 -10.53 -0.95
CA GLU A 160 -9.65 -9.22 -0.75
C GLU A 160 -10.15 -8.58 0.53
N SER A 161 -9.37 -7.65 1.05
CA SER A 161 -9.76 -6.84 2.20
C SER A 161 -9.45 -5.35 1.99
N ALA A 162 -10.11 -4.52 2.79
CA ALA A 162 -9.79 -3.11 2.92
C ALA A 162 -9.81 -2.72 4.40
N VAL A 163 -8.73 -2.13 4.87
CA VAL A 163 -8.59 -1.71 6.26
C VAL A 163 -8.67 -0.19 6.34
N ILE A 164 -9.49 0.29 7.28
CA ILE A 164 -9.73 1.71 7.53
C ILE A 164 -9.63 2.04 9.01
N GLY A 165 -9.31 3.30 9.31
CA GLY A 165 -9.49 3.90 10.63
C GLY A 165 -10.84 4.60 10.71
N VAL A 166 -11.54 4.42 11.81
CA VAL A 166 -12.75 5.18 12.15
C VAL A 166 -12.62 5.73 13.56
N TYR A 167 -13.29 6.82 13.83
CA TYR A 167 -13.24 7.46 15.14
C TYR A 167 -13.58 6.50 16.29
N HIS A 168 -12.77 6.55 17.36
CA HIS A 168 -12.98 5.81 18.60
C HIS A 168 -12.58 6.68 19.80
N LYS A 169 -13.47 6.77 20.80
CA LYS A 169 -13.30 7.68 21.95
C LYS A 169 -12.01 7.48 22.74
N ASP A 170 -11.53 6.24 22.86
CA ASP A 170 -10.36 5.91 23.69
C ASP A 170 -9.05 5.87 22.89
N PHE A 171 -9.11 5.61 21.59
CA PHE A 171 -7.92 5.39 20.76
C PHE A 171 -7.69 6.49 19.72
N GLY A 172 -8.60 7.46 19.58
CA GLY A 172 -8.62 8.40 18.46
C GLY A 172 -9.19 7.73 17.22
N GLU A 173 -8.51 6.70 16.70
CA GLU A 173 -9.06 5.84 15.65
C GLU A 173 -9.00 4.36 16.08
N ALA A 174 -9.99 3.58 15.66
CA ALA A 174 -9.98 2.13 15.73
C ALA A 174 -9.84 1.53 14.32
N VAL A 175 -9.11 0.42 14.25
CA VAL A 175 -8.93 -0.34 13.01
C VAL A 175 -10.16 -1.17 12.72
N ILE A 176 -10.75 -1.01 11.53
CA ILE A 176 -11.82 -1.88 10.98
C ILE A 176 -11.31 -2.53 9.71
N ALA A 177 -11.57 -3.84 9.55
CA ALA A 177 -11.34 -4.57 8.32
C ALA A 177 -12.68 -4.86 7.62
N ILE A 178 -12.79 -4.49 6.35
CA ILE A 178 -13.89 -4.89 5.46
C ILE A 178 -13.37 -6.03 4.58
N VAL A 179 -14.01 -7.19 4.62
CA VAL A 179 -13.50 -8.43 4.03
C VAL A 179 -14.50 -9.01 3.03
N ILE A 180 -14.00 -9.36 1.85
CA ILE A 180 -14.73 -10.10 0.82
C ILE A 180 -14.27 -11.54 0.85
N CYS A 181 -15.17 -12.49 1.03
CA CYS A 181 -14.88 -13.91 1.03
C CYS A 181 -15.31 -14.59 -0.28
N SER A 182 -14.66 -15.71 -0.61
CA SER A 182 -15.06 -16.60 -1.70
C SER A 182 -16.29 -17.43 -1.31
N ASP A 183 -16.35 -17.85 -0.04
CA ASP A 183 -17.49 -18.51 0.60
C ASP A 183 -17.74 -17.82 1.95
N THR A 184 -18.78 -17.01 1.99
CA THR A 184 -19.14 -16.22 3.19
C THR A 184 -19.66 -17.06 4.34
N SER A 185 -19.99 -18.34 4.11
CA SER A 185 -20.45 -19.26 5.15
C SER A 185 -19.34 -19.86 5.99
N ALA A 186 -18.10 -19.86 5.51
CA ALA A 186 -16.97 -20.56 6.11
C ALA A 186 -16.22 -19.75 7.19
N LEU A 187 -16.04 -18.43 6.97
CA LEU A 187 -15.26 -17.57 7.86
C LEU A 187 -16.14 -16.69 8.74
N LYS A 188 -15.73 -16.55 10.00
CA LYS A 188 -16.34 -15.64 10.98
C LYS A 188 -15.35 -14.52 11.34
N GLU A 189 -15.86 -13.43 11.87
CA GLU A 189 -15.06 -12.31 12.36
C GLU A 189 -13.95 -12.77 13.31
N ILE A 190 -14.28 -13.68 14.23
CA ILE A 190 -13.32 -14.18 15.22
C ILE A 190 -12.14 -14.93 14.57
N ASP A 191 -12.36 -15.67 13.49
CA ASP A 191 -11.33 -16.43 12.80
C ASP A 191 -10.27 -15.48 12.20
N ILE A 192 -10.72 -14.37 11.61
CA ILE A 192 -9.84 -13.34 11.05
C ILE A 192 -9.09 -12.61 12.16
N ILE A 193 -9.77 -12.25 13.26
CA ILE A 193 -9.14 -11.59 14.40
C ILE A 193 -8.07 -12.48 15.03
N GLU A 194 -8.34 -13.77 15.24
CA GLU A 194 -7.38 -14.73 15.80
C GLU A 194 -6.18 -14.93 14.87
N TYR A 195 -6.38 -14.97 13.56
CA TYR A 195 -5.29 -15.03 12.60
C TYR A 195 -4.42 -13.76 12.67
N CYS A 196 -5.04 -12.58 12.71
CA CYS A 196 -4.33 -11.32 12.89
C CYS A 196 -3.52 -11.26 14.18
N LYS A 197 -4.01 -11.82 15.29
CA LYS A 197 -3.29 -11.87 16.57
C LYS A 197 -1.98 -12.65 16.51
N GLN A 198 -1.90 -13.65 15.63
CA GLN A 198 -0.71 -14.47 15.47
C GLN A 198 0.39 -13.77 14.65
N HIS A 199 0.02 -12.77 13.82
CA HIS A 199 0.91 -12.17 12.83
C HIS A 199 1.17 -10.68 13.05
N LEU A 200 0.35 -10.00 13.87
CA LEU A 200 0.39 -8.55 14.06
C LEU A 200 0.57 -8.15 15.53
N ALA A 201 1.19 -7.00 15.74
CA ALA A 201 1.20 -6.37 17.06
C ALA A 201 -0.21 -5.98 17.51
N GLY A 202 -0.51 -6.06 18.82
CA GLY A 202 -1.86 -5.91 19.38
C GLY A 202 -2.62 -4.65 18.97
N TYR A 203 -1.93 -3.53 18.79
CA TYR A 203 -2.56 -2.26 18.37
C TYR A 203 -2.97 -2.24 16.88
N LYS A 204 -2.44 -3.15 16.05
CA LYS A 204 -2.77 -3.30 14.64
C LYS A 204 -3.97 -4.22 14.39
N ILE A 205 -4.39 -4.98 15.39
CA ILE A 205 -5.47 -5.95 15.26
C ILE A 205 -6.78 -5.21 15.03
N PRO A 206 -7.57 -5.58 14.00
CA PRO A 206 -8.89 -5.01 13.79
C PRO A 206 -9.78 -5.16 15.02
N LYS A 207 -10.44 -4.07 15.41
CA LYS A 207 -11.45 -4.09 16.50
C LYS A 207 -12.78 -4.63 16.01
N GLN A 208 -13.00 -4.61 14.71
CA GLN A 208 -14.19 -5.14 14.05
C GLN A 208 -13.82 -5.64 12.65
N VAL A 209 -14.44 -6.75 12.26
CA VAL A 209 -14.40 -7.27 10.89
C VAL A 209 -15.81 -7.24 10.32
N ILE A 210 -15.97 -6.66 9.15
CA ILE A 210 -17.24 -6.53 8.44
C ILE A 210 -17.14 -7.29 7.13
N PHE A 211 -18.01 -8.28 6.94
CA PHE A 211 -18.11 -8.98 5.67
C PHE A 211 -18.97 -8.19 4.69
N ALA A 212 -18.49 -8.06 3.46
CA ALA A 212 -19.19 -7.36 2.39
C ALA A 212 -19.14 -8.18 1.09
N ASN A 213 -20.05 -7.88 0.18
CA ASN A 213 -20.09 -8.52 -1.13
C ASN A 213 -19.11 -7.88 -2.12
N GLU A 214 -18.84 -6.57 -1.95
CA GLU A 214 -17.95 -5.80 -2.82
C GLU A 214 -17.34 -4.62 -2.08
N LEU A 215 -16.18 -4.14 -2.55
CA LEU A 215 -15.56 -2.90 -2.11
C LEU A 215 -15.87 -1.77 -3.10
N PRO A 216 -16.17 -0.54 -2.63
CA PRO A 216 -16.37 0.61 -3.51
C PRO A 216 -15.09 0.92 -4.28
N ARG A 217 -15.21 1.06 -5.60
CA ARG A 217 -14.08 1.32 -6.50
C ARG A 217 -14.32 2.53 -7.38
N ASN A 218 -13.25 3.21 -7.74
CA ASN A 218 -13.30 4.25 -8.76
C ASN A 218 -13.25 3.63 -10.18
N THR A 219 -13.32 4.47 -11.21
CA THR A 219 -13.25 4.05 -12.62
C THR A 219 -11.95 3.34 -13.02
N MET A 220 -10.90 3.46 -12.20
CA MET A 220 -9.61 2.76 -12.36
C MET A 220 -9.52 1.50 -11.51
N SER A 221 -10.63 0.98 -11.00
CA SER A 221 -10.75 -0.19 -10.13
C SER A 221 -10.02 -0.08 -8.78
N LYS A 222 -9.62 1.13 -8.35
CA LYS A 222 -8.98 1.36 -7.04
C LYS A 222 -10.03 1.47 -5.93
N VAL A 223 -9.82 0.77 -4.83
CA VAL A 223 -10.69 0.83 -3.64
C VAL A 223 -10.75 2.26 -3.09
N GLN A 224 -11.97 2.74 -2.85
CA GLN A 224 -12.26 4.06 -2.32
C GLN A 224 -12.45 4.00 -0.79
N LYS A 225 -11.34 4.01 -0.04
CA LYS A 225 -11.36 3.95 1.44
C LYS A 225 -12.08 5.12 2.09
N ASN A 226 -12.14 6.28 1.44
CA ASN A 226 -12.92 7.42 1.92
C ASN A 226 -14.42 7.11 2.01
N ILE A 227 -14.97 6.37 1.04
CA ILE A 227 -16.37 5.92 1.07
C ILE A 227 -16.58 4.91 2.20
N LEU A 228 -15.66 3.97 2.38
CA LEU A 228 -15.74 3.02 3.48
C LEU A 228 -15.70 3.72 4.84
N ARG A 229 -14.82 4.71 5.04
CA ARG A 229 -14.78 5.50 6.29
C ARG A 229 -16.10 6.22 6.55
N GLU A 230 -16.69 6.84 5.53
CA GLU A 230 -17.97 7.54 5.67
C GLU A 230 -19.09 6.57 6.03
N ASN A 231 -19.17 5.40 5.39
CA ASN A 231 -20.18 4.39 5.65
C ASN A 231 -20.08 3.80 7.07
N HIS A 232 -18.88 3.75 7.64
CA HIS A 232 -18.62 3.12 8.95
C HIS A 232 -18.22 4.10 10.05
N LYS A 233 -18.34 5.42 9.83
CA LYS A 233 -17.93 6.45 10.78
C LYS A 233 -18.56 6.36 12.17
N ASN A 234 -19.71 5.70 12.29
CA ASN A 234 -20.47 5.54 13.52
C ASN A 234 -20.32 4.15 14.17
N SER A 235 -19.42 3.30 13.68
CA SER A 235 -19.28 1.91 14.15
C SER A 235 -18.99 1.80 15.67
N PHE A 236 -18.39 2.81 16.28
CA PHE A 236 -18.06 2.85 17.70
C PHE A 236 -18.74 4.02 18.45
N ASN A 237 -19.69 4.70 17.83
CA ASN A 237 -20.50 5.72 18.49
C ASN A 237 -21.68 5.02 19.19
N LEU A 238 -21.46 4.62 20.44
CA LEU A 238 -22.50 4.22 21.39
C LEU A 238 -22.65 5.32 22.45
#